data_b5105f70417fa2ca92c14af2ef7f6bd0
#
_entry.id   b5105f70417fa2ca92c14af2ef7f6bd0
#
_cell.length_a   1.000
_cell.length_b   1.000
_cell.length_c   1.000
_cell.angle_alpha   90.00
_cell.angle_beta   90.00
_cell.angle_gamma   90.00
#
_symmetry.space_group_name_H-M   'P 1'
#
loop_
_entity.id
_entity.type
_entity.pdbx_description
1 polymer ?
#
loop_
_entity_poly.entity_id
_entity_poly.type
_entity_poly.pdbx_seq_one_letter_code
_entity_poly.pdbx_strand_id
1 'polypeptide(L)'
;IFIVTARSQDGEEYWSRLFENTNNGNFIDVTESSGINQNLNHDIDLINYDEDGNFSFDTIEHGDRLAASWGDFNNDGYPDLFLGNAVQSELYKNNGNGTFSNITETAGFETYCEKCYIAGVLWLDFDLDGYLDIFLSDYNQISPNKLYKNLGNETFQQIDLSETIENANSFSALPIYCLL
;
A
#
# COMPACT_ATOMS: atom_id res chain seq x y z
N ILE A 1 -2.45 1.30 -15.39
CA ILE A 1 -2.97 0.16 -14.58
C ILE A 1 -1.79 -0.45 -13.85
N PHE A 2 -1.91 -0.57 -12.54
CA PHE A 2 -0.96 -1.31 -11.72
C PHE A 2 -1.57 -2.67 -11.35
N ILE A 3 -0.81 -3.74 -11.55
CA ILE A 3 -1.23 -5.10 -11.20
C ILE A 3 -0.40 -5.55 -10.01
N VAL A 4 -1.08 -5.79 -8.90
CA VAL A 4 -0.49 -6.42 -7.73
C VAL A 4 -0.48 -7.92 -7.92
N THR A 5 0.66 -8.54 -7.69
CA THR A 5 0.79 -9.99 -7.75
C THR A 5 1.33 -10.51 -6.43
N ALA A 6 0.67 -11.53 -5.89
CA ALA A 6 1.21 -12.33 -4.81
C ALA A 6 2.06 -13.48 -5.37
N ARG A 7 2.90 -14.06 -4.54
CA ARG A 7 3.76 -15.19 -4.91
C ARG A 7 2.97 -16.42 -5.35
N SER A 8 3.47 -17.16 -6.33
CA SER A 8 2.91 -18.48 -6.66
C SER A 8 3.43 -19.56 -5.70
N GLN A 9 2.63 -20.63 -5.53
CA GLN A 9 2.98 -21.78 -4.68
C GLN A 9 4.18 -22.60 -5.19
N ASP A 10 4.58 -22.42 -6.43
CA ASP A 10 5.67 -23.14 -7.10
C ASP A 10 7.02 -22.39 -7.06
N GLY A 11 7.05 -21.25 -6.37
CA GLY A 11 8.29 -20.50 -6.13
C GLY A 11 8.77 -19.64 -7.30
N GLU A 12 7.97 -19.53 -8.37
CA GLU A 12 8.25 -18.55 -9.41
C GLU A 12 7.98 -17.13 -8.91
N GLU A 13 8.90 -16.20 -9.19
CA GLU A 13 8.77 -14.80 -8.78
C GLU A 13 7.75 -14.09 -9.65
N TYR A 14 6.63 -13.65 -9.06
CA TYR A 14 5.68 -12.76 -9.71
C TYR A 14 5.91 -11.33 -9.25
N TRP A 15 6.28 -10.48 -10.18
CA TRP A 15 6.51 -9.05 -9.94
C TRP A 15 5.23 -8.27 -10.14
N SER A 16 4.91 -7.38 -9.20
CA SER A 16 3.89 -6.37 -9.47
C SER A 16 4.30 -5.50 -10.65
N ARG A 17 3.36 -5.16 -11.53
CA ARG A 17 3.63 -4.49 -12.79
C ARG A 17 2.82 -3.22 -12.95
N LEU A 18 3.45 -2.18 -13.47
CA LEU A 18 2.79 -0.98 -13.93
C LEU A 18 2.69 -0.98 -15.45
N PHE A 19 1.47 -0.83 -15.95
CA PHE A 19 1.19 -0.74 -17.38
C PHE A 19 0.64 0.63 -17.75
N GLU A 20 1.22 1.25 -18.77
CA GLU A 20 0.71 2.46 -19.38
C GLU A 20 -0.24 2.13 -20.53
N ASN A 21 -1.39 2.84 -20.60
CA ASN A 21 -2.32 2.74 -21.73
C ASN A 21 -1.84 3.66 -22.86
N THR A 22 -1.59 3.08 -24.04
CA THR A 22 -1.12 3.81 -25.22
C THR A 22 -2.24 4.45 -26.04
N ASN A 23 -3.48 4.50 -25.49
CA ASN A 23 -4.68 5.08 -26.12
C ASN A 23 -5.14 4.43 -27.45
N ASN A 24 -4.54 3.33 -27.85
CA ASN A 24 -4.94 2.55 -29.04
C ASN A 24 -5.43 1.13 -28.69
N GLY A 25 -5.75 0.90 -27.41
CA GLY A 25 -6.18 -0.39 -26.89
C GLY A 25 -5.03 -1.31 -26.44
N ASN A 26 -3.79 -0.85 -26.52
CA ASN A 26 -2.63 -1.58 -26.04
C ASN A 26 -2.13 -1.02 -24.71
N PHE A 27 -1.40 -1.87 -23.98
CA PHE A 27 -0.69 -1.51 -22.76
C PHE A 27 0.78 -1.87 -22.92
N ILE A 28 1.66 -1.00 -22.43
CA ILE A 28 3.11 -1.26 -22.35
C ILE A 28 3.54 -1.36 -20.89
N ASP A 29 4.43 -2.30 -20.61
CA ASP A 29 5.03 -2.43 -19.28
C ASP A 29 6.04 -1.31 -19.07
N VAL A 30 5.77 -0.45 -18.10
CA VAL A 30 6.63 0.69 -17.72
C VAL A 30 7.18 0.56 -16.31
N THR A 31 7.08 -0.61 -15.72
CA THR A 31 7.48 -0.86 -14.32
C THR A 31 8.90 -0.36 -14.03
N GLU A 32 9.86 -0.78 -14.82
CA GLU A 32 11.26 -0.40 -14.61
C GLU A 32 11.50 1.10 -14.91
N SER A 33 10.95 1.60 -16.00
CA SER A 33 11.16 2.99 -16.41
C SER A 33 10.44 3.99 -15.52
N SER A 34 9.39 3.58 -14.82
CA SER A 34 8.61 4.42 -13.92
C SER A 34 9.29 4.71 -12.58
N GLY A 35 10.31 3.95 -12.21
CA GLY A 35 10.95 4.06 -10.90
C GLY A 35 10.21 3.33 -9.77
N ILE A 36 9.09 2.66 -10.07
CA ILE A 36 8.40 1.80 -9.11
C ILE A 36 9.13 0.45 -9.10
N ASN A 37 9.45 -0.08 -7.93
CA ASN A 37 10.08 -1.40 -7.75
C ASN A 37 11.57 -1.55 -8.00
N GLN A 38 12.34 -0.52 -8.04
CA GLN A 38 13.77 -0.66 -8.33
C GLN A 38 14.60 -1.41 -7.26
N ASN A 39 14.01 -1.74 -6.10
CA ASN A 39 14.72 -2.37 -4.99
C ASN A 39 14.01 -3.58 -4.40
N LEU A 40 13.27 -4.32 -5.20
CA LEU A 40 12.73 -5.59 -4.74
C LEU A 40 13.79 -6.68 -4.87
N ASN A 41 14.81 -6.64 -4.03
CA ASN A 41 15.51 -7.86 -3.67
C ASN A 41 14.53 -8.69 -2.86
N HIS A 42 13.83 -9.58 -3.56
CA HIS A 42 12.96 -10.55 -2.95
C HIS A 42 13.79 -11.68 -2.35
N ASP A 43 14.32 -11.46 -1.19
CA ASP A 43 14.49 -12.58 -0.28
C ASP A 43 13.15 -12.79 0.41
N ILE A 44 12.21 -13.39 -0.32
CA ILE A 44 10.95 -13.82 0.27
C ILE A 44 11.25 -15.08 1.04
N ASP A 45 11.31 -14.96 2.32
CA ASP A 45 11.39 -16.11 3.19
C ASP A 45 10.09 -16.90 3.14
N LEU A 46 10.30 -18.16 2.97
CA LEU A 46 9.28 -19.19 2.87
C LEU A 46 8.37 -19.13 4.10
N ILE A 47 7.07 -19.22 3.86
CA ILE A 47 6.16 -19.67 4.90
C ILE A 47 6.62 -21.07 5.27
N ASN A 48 7.26 -21.19 6.42
CA ASN A 48 7.63 -22.49 6.97
C ASN A 48 6.44 -23.02 7.75
N TYR A 49 5.99 -24.24 7.39
CA TYR A 49 5.06 -25.00 8.19
C TYR A 49 5.87 -25.96 9.07
N ASP A 50 5.62 -25.93 10.37
CA ASP A 50 6.14 -26.96 11.26
C ASP A 50 5.36 -28.29 11.11
N GLU A 51 5.83 -29.35 11.78
CA GLU A 51 5.20 -30.67 11.73
C GLU A 51 3.75 -30.67 12.28
N ASP A 52 3.37 -29.66 13.05
CA ASP A 52 2.05 -29.48 13.64
C ASP A 52 1.14 -28.60 12.75
N GLY A 53 1.63 -28.12 11.61
CA GLY A 53 0.89 -27.30 10.66
C GLY A 53 0.80 -25.81 11.05
N ASN A 54 1.57 -25.35 12.05
CA ASN A 54 1.69 -23.94 12.35
C ASN A 54 2.64 -23.30 11.35
N PHE A 55 2.33 -22.08 10.94
CA PHE A 55 3.20 -21.33 10.04
C PHE A 55 4.05 -20.32 10.81
N SER A 56 5.28 -20.16 10.40
CA SER A 56 6.17 -19.10 10.82
C SER A 56 6.68 -18.33 9.60
N PHE A 57 6.87 -17.03 9.76
CA PHE A 57 7.55 -16.21 8.76
C PHE A 57 8.99 -16.05 9.23
N ASP A 58 9.95 -16.58 8.47
CA ASP A 58 11.34 -16.24 8.65
C ASP A 58 11.62 -14.90 7.93
N THR A 59 12.12 -13.93 8.67
CA THR A 59 12.62 -12.62 8.22
C THR A 59 12.12 -12.12 6.85
N ILE A 60 10.96 -11.47 6.84
CA ILE A 60 10.45 -10.78 5.65
C ILE A 60 11.16 -9.43 5.56
N GLU A 61 12.18 -9.31 4.73
CA GLU A 61 12.81 -8.01 4.49
C GLU A 61 11.96 -7.10 3.59
N HIS A 62 11.11 -7.71 2.73
CA HIS A 62 10.16 -6.98 1.87
C HIS A 62 8.89 -7.82 1.71
N GLY A 63 7.78 -7.35 2.27
CA GLY A 63 6.52 -8.09 2.25
C GLY A 63 5.83 -8.11 0.88
N ASP A 64 4.97 -9.12 0.69
CA ASP A 64 4.09 -9.20 -0.47
C ASP A 64 3.23 -7.93 -0.60
N ARG A 65 3.09 -7.44 -1.81
CA ARG A 65 2.12 -6.39 -2.12
C ARG A 65 0.73 -6.99 -2.17
N LEU A 66 -0.17 -6.42 -1.37
CA LEU A 66 -1.51 -6.95 -1.18
C LEU A 66 -2.58 -6.03 -1.73
N ALA A 67 -2.30 -4.72 -1.75
CA ALA A 67 -3.24 -3.72 -2.21
C ALA A 67 -2.52 -2.59 -2.98
N ALA A 68 -3.26 -1.97 -3.89
CA ALA A 68 -2.81 -0.77 -4.60
C ALA A 68 -3.99 0.19 -4.76
N SER A 69 -3.77 1.47 -4.53
CA SER A 69 -4.80 2.49 -4.70
C SER A 69 -4.21 3.77 -5.27
N TRP A 70 -4.93 4.34 -6.24
CA TRP A 70 -4.57 5.59 -6.89
C TRP A 70 -5.32 6.76 -6.28
N GLY A 71 -4.62 7.88 -6.01
CA GLY A 71 -5.21 9.11 -5.51
C GLY A 71 -4.29 10.30 -5.78
N ASP A 72 -4.84 11.44 -6.12
CA ASP A 72 -4.11 12.70 -6.27
C ASP A 72 -4.09 13.39 -4.90
N PHE A 73 -3.13 12.99 -4.03
CA PHE A 73 -3.13 13.43 -2.64
C PHE A 73 -2.62 14.87 -2.45
N ASN A 74 -1.88 15.39 -3.41
CA ASN A 74 -1.29 16.73 -3.35
C ASN A 74 -2.01 17.74 -4.25
N ASN A 75 -3.09 17.33 -4.94
CA ASN A 75 -3.91 18.14 -5.85
C ASN A 75 -3.11 18.73 -7.02
N ASP A 76 -2.07 18.04 -7.52
CA ASP A 76 -1.26 18.49 -8.65
C ASP A 76 -1.81 18.04 -10.02
N GLY A 77 -2.85 17.22 -10.03
CA GLY A 77 -3.52 16.69 -11.22
C GLY A 77 -2.93 15.39 -11.74
N TYR A 78 -1.93 14.82 -11.08
CA TYR A 78 -1.30 13.54 -11.42
C TYR A 78 -1.61 12.51 -10.36
N PRO A 79 -2.32 11.41 -10.68
CA PRO A 79 -2.61 10.39 -9.69
C PRO A 79 -1.33 9.76 -9.12
N ASP A 80 -1.27 9.71 -7.79
CA ASP A 80 -0.22 9.08 -7.00
C ASP A 80 -0.60 7.64 -6.66
N LEU A 81 0.35 6.83 -6.23
CA LEU A 81 0.14 5.42 -5.96
C LEU A 81 0.52 5.06 -4.52
N PHE A 82 -0.42 4.49 -3.78
CA PHE A 82 -0.11 3.83 -2.52
C PHE A 82 -0.17 2.32 -2.67
N LEU A 83 0.87 1.64 -2.19
CA LEU A 83 0.99 0.19 -2.17
C LEU A 83 0.91 -0.31 -0.73
N GLY A 84 -0.12 -1.11 -0.45
CA GLY A 84 -0.27 -1.82 0.81
C GLY A 84 0.48 -3.13 0.78
N ASN A 85 1.38 -3.33 1.72
CA ASN A 85 2.28 -4.48 1.78
C ASN A 85 2.18 -5.19 3.13
N ALA A 86 2.79 -6.37 3.20
CA ALA A 86 2.82 -7.18 4.41
C ALA A 86 3.75 -6.63 5.50
N VAL A 87 4.73 -5.83 5.21
CA VAL A 87 5.68 -5.32 6.21
C VAL A 87 5.93 -3.84 6.04
N GLN A 88 6.04 -3.40 4.80
CA GLN A 88 6.37 -2.02 4.47
C GLN A 88 5.47 -1.53 3.35
N SER A 89 4.49 -0.69 3.70
CA SER A 89 3.69 0.00 2.69
C SER A 89 4.47 1.15 2.07
N GLU A 90 4.12 1.54 0.84
CA GLU A 90 4.89 2.50 0.07
C GLU A 90 3.97 3.55 -0.57
N LEU A 91 4.35 4.84 -0.43
CA LEU A 91 3.73 5.95 -1.13
C LEU A 91 4.65 6.44 -2.25
N TYR A 92 4.13 6.41 -3.46
CA TYR A 92 4.81 6.87 -4.67
C TYR A 92 4.13 8.12 -5.20
N LYS A 93 4.84 9.25 -5.18
CA LYS A 93 4.40 10.49 -5.82
C LYS A 93 4.66 10.43 -7.32
N ASN A 94 3.65 10.79 -8.12
CA ASN A 94 3.77 10.92 -9.56
C ASN A 94 4.48 12.25 -9.92
N ASN A 95 5.57 12.17 -10.67
CA ASN A 95 6.34 13.36 -11.06
C ASN A 95 5.76 14.08 -12.30
N GLY A 96 4.64 13.61 -12.86
CA GLY A 96 3.99 14.19 -14.03
C GLY A 96 4.73 13.95 -15.36
N ASN A 97 5.79 13.17 -15.36
CA ASN A 97 6.64 12.87 -16.52
C ASN A 97 6.75 11.36 -16.83
N GLY A 98 5.85 10.57 -16.26
CA GLY A 98 5.86 9.10 -16.40
C GLY A 98 6.73 8.37 -15.38
N THR A 99 7.35 9.10 -14.44
CA THR A 99 8.13 8.52 -13.34
C THR A 99 7.50 8.79 -11.98
N PHE A 100 7.88 8.00 -10.99
CA PHE A 100 7.41 8.11 -9.62
C PHE A 100 8.58 8.22 -8.64
N SER A 101 8.36 8.92 -7.55
CA SER A 101 9.31 9.04 -6.44
C SER A 101 8.72 8.37 -5.20
N ASN A 102 9.46 7.44 -4.59
CA ASN A 102 9.08 6.90 -3.29
C ASN A 102 9.30 7.98 -2.22
N ILE A 103 8.21 8.42 -1.59
CA ILE A 103 8.21 9.47 -0.57
C ILE A 103 7.71 8.95 0.78
N THR A 104 7.60 7.65 0.96
CA THR A 104 7.03 6.99 2.15
C THR A 104 7.55 7.59 3.45
N GLU A 105 8.85 7.61 3.62
CA GLU A 105 9.50 8.13 4.82
C GLU A 105 9.30 9.64 5.00
N THR A 106 9.51 10.41 3.94
CA THR A 106 9.38 11.88 3.97
C THR A 106 7.95 12.33 4.15
N ALA A 107 6.99 11.52 3.71
CA ALA A 107 5.57 11.75 3.91
C ALA A 107 5.08 11.38 5.33
N GLY A 108 5.92 10.76 6.16
CA GLY A 108 5.61 10.44 7.55
C GLY A 108 4.93 9.07 7.76
N PHE A 109 5.01 8.17 6.79
CA PHE A 109 4.57 6.80 6.98
C PHE A 109 5.65 5.95 7.66
N GLU A 110 5.21 4.96 8.44
CA GLU A 110 6.12 3.96 8.99
C GLU A 110 6.77 3.17 7.85
N THR A 111 8.10 3.13 7.85
CA THR A 111 8.88 2.40 6.84
C THR A 111 8.99 0.92 7.14
N TYR A 112 8.67 0.50 8.36
CA TYR A 112 8.72 -0.89 8.80
C TYR A 112 7.67 -1.19 9.85
N CYS A 113 6.91 -2.24 9.67
CA CYS A 113 5.94 -2.74 10.63
C CYS A 113 5.95 -4.27 10.65
N GLU A 114 6.65 -4.89 11.62
CA GLU A 114 6.87 -6.33 11.71
C GLU A 114 5.57 -7.19 11.64
N LYS A 115 4.44 -6.60 12.00
CA LYS A 115 3.16 -7.32 12.11
C LYS A 115 2.03 -6.72 11.31
N CYS A 116 2.32 -5.82 10.39
CA CYS A 116 1.31 -5.23 9.50
C CYS A 116 1.08 -6.11 8.28
N TYR A 117 -0.18 -6.16 7.85
CA TYR A 117 -0.61 -6.87 6.65
C TYR A 117 -1.68 -6.02 5.95
N ILE A 118 -1.23 -4.97 5.24
CA ILE A 118 -2.14 -3.99 4.66
C ILE A 118 -2.79 -4.58 3.40
N ALA A 119 -4.00 -5.07 3.56
CA ALA A 119 -4.78 -5.71 2.52
C ALA A 119 -5.80 -4.77 1.83
N GLY A 120 -6.00 -3.57 2.36
CA GLY A 120 -6.86 -2.57 1.77
C GLY A 120 -6.32 -1.17 1.95
N VAL A 121 -6.46 -0.37 0.89
CA VAL A 121 -6.05 1.03 0.86
C VAL A 121 -7.21 1.85 0.31
N LEU A 122 -7.67 2.85 1.06
CA LEU A 122 -8.74 3.75 0.66
C LEU A 122 -8.30 5.19 0.81
N TRP A 123 -8.39 5.95 -0.29
CA TRP A 123 -8.29 7.41 -0.28
C TRP A 123 -9.65 8.02 0.01
N LEU A 124 -9.70 8.96 0.94
CA LEU A 124 -10.91 9.69 1.31
C LEU A 124 -10.52 11.05 1.89
N ASP A 125 -11.41 12.00 1.80
CA ASP A 125 -11.30 13.30 2.50
C ASP A 125 -12.24 13.22 3.71
N PHE A 126 -11.72 12.72 4.86
CA PHE A 126 -12.59 12.39 6.00
C PHE A 126 -13.01 13.63 6.79
N ASP A 127 -12.24 14.71 6.75
CA ASP A 127 -12.51 15.94 7.47
C ASP A 127 -12.93 17.11 6.58
N LEU A 128 -13.10 16.86 5.28
CA LEU A 128 -13.60 17.78 4.26
C LEU A 128 -12.71 19.02 4.09
N ASP A 129 -11.39 18.86 4.24
CA ASP A 129 -10.42 19.93 4.04
C ASP A 129 -9.93 20.07 2.58
N GLY A 130 -10.35 19.14 1.69
CA GLY A 130 -10.05 19.14 0.27
C GLY A 130 -8.78 18.37 -0.10
N TYR A 131 -8.10 17.76 0.86
CA TYR A 131 -6.97 16.86 0.64
C TYR A 131 -7.37 15.41 0.87
N LEU A 132 -6.83 14.49 0.06
CA LEU A 132 -7.09 13.08 0.25
C LEU A 132 -6.26 12.54 1.41
N ASP A 133 -6.98 12.03 2.40
CA ASP A 133 -6.46 11.23 3.50
C ASP A 133 -6.35 9.76 3.10
N ILE A 134 -5.75 8.93 3.94
CA ILE A 134 -5.60 7.51 3.62
C ILE A 134 -6.00 6.62 4.80
N PHE A 135 -6.87 5.66 4.53
CA PHE A 135 -7.22 4.61 5.46
C PHE A 135 -6.59 3.29 4.99
N LEU A 136 -5.87 2.64 5.90
CA LEU A 136 -5.20 1.36 5.69
C LEU A 136 -5.90 0.29 6.50
N SER A 137 -6.42 -0.71 5.81
CA SER A 137 -7.06 -1.87 6.41
C SER A 137 -6.02 -2.97 6.59
N ASP A 138 -5.74 -3.31 7.84
CA ASP A 138 -4.83 -4.38 8.21
C ASP A 138 -5.60 -5.70 8.35
N TYR A 139 -5.12 -6.75 7.70
CA TYR A 139 -5.68 -8.10 7.80
C TYR A 139 -5.25 -8.82 9.07
N ASN A 140 -4.12 -8.43 9.65
CA ASN A 140 -3.58 -9.09 10.81
C ASN A 140 -4.35 -8.66 12.09
N GLN A 141 -4.83 -9.62 12.86
CA GLN A 141 -5.54 -9.37 14.12
C GLN A 141 -4.69 -8.69 15.20
N ILE A 142 -3.40 -8.57 14.98
CA ILE A 142 -2.42 -8.05 15.94
C ILE A 142 -2.19 -6.56 15.74
N SER A 143 -2.33 -6.08 14.49
CA SER A 143 -2.14 -4.67 14.14
C SER A 143 -3.49 -4.02 13.84
N PRO A 144 -3.78 -2.84 14.39
CA PRO A 144 -5.03 -2.13 14.10
C PRO A 144 -5.01 -1.51 12.71
N ASN A 145 -6.21 -1.26 12.16
CA ASN A 145 -6.36 -0.39 11.00
C ASN A 145 -5.76 0.99 11.29
N LYS A 146 -5.27 1.66 10.26
CA LYS A 146 -4.60 2.96 10.38
C LYS A 146 -5.32 4.03 9.56
N LEU A 147 -5.49 5.21 10.12
CA LEU A 147 -5.95 6.39 9.42
C LEU A 147 -4.85 7.44 9.46
N TYR A 148 -4.52 7.98 8.31
CA TYR A 148 -3.53 9.04 8.17
C TYR A 148 -4.21 10.29 7.60
N LYS A 149 -4.16 11.40 8.34
CA LYS A 149 -4.59 12.70 7.87
C LYS A 149 -3.51 13.33 7.00
N ASN A 150 -3.90 13.80 5.83
CA ASN A 150 -3.06 14.64 4.98
C ASN A 150 -2.99 16.06 5.54
N LEU A 151 -1.79 16.61 5.69
CA LEU A 151 -1.59 17.95 6.21
C LEU A 151 -1.51 19.04 5.12
N GLY A 152 -1.78 18.68 3.84
CA GLY A 152 -1.77 19.59 2.71
C GLY A 152 -0.37 20.06 2.26
N ASN A 153 0.68 19.49 2.80
CA ASN A 153 2.09 19.83 2.53
C ASN A 153 2.94 18.62 2.13
N GLU A 154 2.30 17.62 1.53
CA GLU A 154 2.88 16.32 1.16
C GLU A 154 3.32 15.46 2.36
N THR A 155 2.82 15.75 3.56
CA THR A 155 3.05 14.92 4.75
C THR A 155 1.73 14.48 5.37
N PHE A 156 1.80 13.37 6.10
CA PHE A 156 0.65 12.75 6.75
C PHE A 156 0.91 12.59 8.25
N GLN A 157 -0.16 12.61 9.00
CA GLN A 157 -0.15 12.35 10.43
C GLN A 157 -1.08 11.20 10.76
N GLN A 158 -0.56 10.18 11.42
CA GLN A 158 -1.41 9.08 11.90
C GLN A 158 -2.39 9.59 12.97
N ILE A 159 -3.66 9.21 12.81
CA ILE A 159 -4.73 9.48 13.78
C ILE A 159 -4.87 8.28 14.70
N ASP A 160 -4.91 8.52 15.99
CA ASP A 160 -5.16 7.47 16.97
C ASP A 160 -6.63 7.05 16.91
N LEU A 161 -6.87 5.80 16.53
CA LEU A 161 -8.20 5.19 16.44
C LEU A 161 -8.55 4.33 17.65
N SER A 162 -7.72 4.31 18.68
CA SER A 162 -7.87 3.40 19.83
C SER A 162 -9.19 3.60 20.60
N GLU A 163 -9.76 4.79 20.57
CA GLU A 163 -11.01 5.11 21.24
C GLU A 163 -12.26 4.93 20.33
N THR A 164 -12.08 4.80 19.01
CA THR A 164 -13.18 4.89 18.05
C THR A 164 -13.51 3.59 17.33
N ILE A 165 -12.57 2.68 17.20
CA ILE A 165 -12.75 1.44 16.44
C ILE A 165 -12.19 0.27 17.27
N GLU A 166 -13.08 -0.45 17.97
CA GLU A 166 -12.71 -1.75 18.53
C GLU A 166 -12.30 -2.68 17.38
N ASN A 167 -11.15 -3.32 17.49
CA ASN A 167 -10.48 -4.29 16.59
C ASN A 167 -11.41 -4.91 15.52
N ALA A 168 -11.75 -4.17 14.50
CA ALA A 168 -12.47 -4.69 13.37
C ALA A 168 -11.46 -5.18 12.32
N ASN A 169 -11.27 -6.48 12.23
CA ASN A 169 -10.56 -7.09 11.11
C ASN A 169 -11.38 -6.87 9.85
N SER A 170 -10.89 -6.09 8.92
CA SER A 170 -11.57 -5.87 7.67
C SER A 170 -10.72 -6.36 6.50
N PHE A 171 -11.28 -7.26 5.70
CA PHE A 171 -10.67 -7.72 4.44
C PHE A 171 -10.68 -6.68 3.32
N SER A 172 -11.43 -5.59 3.52
CA SER A 172 -11.49 -4.49 2.57
C SER A 172 -11.88 -3.21 3.31
N ALA A 173 -11.31 -2.09 2.90
CA ALA A 173 -11.84 -0.80 3.24
C ALA A 173 -13.17 -0.60 2.50
N LEU A 174 -14.25 -1.06 3.10
CA LEU A 174 -15.56 -0.61 2.65
C LEU A 174 -15.68 0.88 2.99
N PRO A 175 -16.29 1.70 2.13
CA PRO A 175 -16.56 3.08 2.47
C PRO A 175 -17.35 3.09 3.78
N ILE A 176 -16.69 3.49 4.84
CA ILE A 176 -17.36 3.75 6.11
C ILE A 176 -18.16 5.02 5.81
N TYR A 177 -19.46 4.88 5.71
CA TYR A 177 -20.31 6.05 5.80
C TYR A 177 -20.02 6.62 7.18
N CYS A 178 -19.25 7.70 7.24
CA CYS A 178 -19.12 8.48 8.45
C CYS A 178 -20.55 8.83 8.87
N LEU A 179 -20.98 8.25 9.98
CA LEU A 179 -22.20 8.69 10.64
C LEU A 179 -21.91 10.12 11.12
N LEU A 180 -22.49 11.06 10.38
CA LEU A 180 -22.64 12.44 10.83
C LEU A 180 -23.51 12.50 12.08
#